data_50cf5fd20f5d2783f2a1cac0a797ace2
#
_entry.id   50cf5fd20f5d2783f2a1cac0a797ace2
#
_cell.length_a   1.000
_cell.length_b   1.000
_cell.length_c   1.000
_cell.angle_alpha   90.00
_cell.angle_beta   90.00
_cell.angle_gamma   90.00
#
_symmetry.space_group_name_H-M   'P 1'
#
loop_
_entity.id
_entity.type
_entity.pdbx_description
1 polymer ?
#
loop_
_entity_poly.entity_id
_entity_poly.type
_entity_poly.pdbx_seq_one_letter_code
_entity_poly.pdbx_strand_id
1 'polypeptide(L)'
;FVFNHFSYTQYTETINSSRPGSSEGSFSVGLDVLQFETGLSIRNVKLNNINLYDYELTNRFRYGLISEKLEFNLGANLNYDDFLQNEVVSLKLKNLSFGLKYLIYDPFKNKKWYQTNIYSWKANRKIKITDFIPAVSFSSGVQINNKNYFESLNNIGVFNYLLIDKNINTKYSESEGMQIFKNLILFNEKAISIYFNFITQNHFLGKWVFVNNVYFKTIGMRYFPELIYTGTLTHNFNNPKFSSFFELSMQRNKLYASNQLKSGIAFLINKNSQIDVNIGSNFLNSIQNFYFGIGFSGRIDWHRDIYEIDIKSREEFKAQLKERKKEQKNNKKLNRKSSKKINQDKLEKKENRKSKKELTKSLRQNKKQLKKDEKQLKKMNKR
;
A
#
# COMPACT_ATOMS: atom_id res chain seq x y z
N PHE A 1 -16.28 32.82 2.55
CA PHE A 1 -15.25 32.53 3.54
C PHE A 1 -14.48 31.32 3.04
N VAL A 2 -13.33 31.53 2.40
CA VAL A 2 -12.40 30.48 2.00
C VAL A 2 -11.44 30.28 3.19
N PHE A 3 -11.66 29.24 3.99
CA PHE A 3 -10.69 28.82 4.99
C PHE A 3 -9.50 28.16 4.27
N ASN A 4 -8.49 28.95 3.95
CA ASN A 4 -7.17 28.42 3.60
C ASN A 4 -6.51 27.83 4.84
N HIS A 5 -6.91 26.62 5.23
CA HIS A 5 -6.12 25.81 6.14
C HIS A 5 -5.08 25.05 5.32
N PHE A 6 -3.92 25.65 5.15
CA PHE A 6 -2.74 24.97 4.65
C PHE A 6 -2.34 23.90 5.66
N SER A 7 -2.55 22.69 5.27
CA SER A 7 -2.35 21.52 6.09
C SER A 7 -1.14 20.76 5.55
N TYR A 8 0.01 20.93 6.18
CA TYR A 8 1.17 20.06 5.93
C TYR A 8 0.87 18.69 6.50
N THR A 9 0.44 17.75 5.68
CA THR A 9 0.40 16.34 6.04
C THR A 9 1.69 15.68 5.57
N GLN A 10 2.12 14.70 6.32
CA GLN A 10 3.33 13.98 6.01
C GLN A 10 3.05 12.98 4.87
N TYR A 11 3.28 13.40 3.63
CA TYR A 11 3.34 12.50 2.50
C TYR A 11 4.44 11.46 2.75
N THR A 12 4.12 10.17 2.64
CA THR A 12 5.11 9.11 2.78
C THR A 12 5.71 8.78 1.42
N GLU A 13 7.03 8.92 1.28
CA GLU A 13 7.75 8.55 0.05
C GLU A 13 7.58 7.07 -0.33
N THR A 14 7.27 6.21 0.62
CA THR A 14 7.04 4.78 0.41
C THR A 14 5.59 4.43 0.66
N ILE A 15 5.13 3.36 0.01
CA ILE A 15 3.77 2.86 0.17
C ILE A 15 3.44 2.61 1.66
N ASN A 16 2.29 3.12 2.11
CA ASN A 16 1.74 2.89 3.43
C ASN A 16 0.55 1.94 3.31
N SER A 17 0.83 0.64 3.24
CA SER A 17 -0.18 -0.40 3.11
C SER A 17 -0.79 -0.76 4.47
N SER A 18 -2.10 -1.03 4.49
CA SER A 18 -2.79 -1.66 5.63
C SER A 18 -2.48 -3.16 5.74
N ARG A 19 -1.93 -3.73 4.67
CA ARG A 19 -1.49 -5.14 4.64
C ARG A 19 -0.08 -5.29 5.22
N PRO A 20 0.25 -6.47 5.79
CA PRO A 20 -0.48 -7.75 5.82
C PRO A 20 -1.52 -7.89 6.93
N GLY A 21 -1.64 -6.91 7.82
CA GLY A 21 -2.66 -6.90 8.88
C GLY A 21 -4.08 -6.65 8.40
N SER A 22 -5.00 -6.58 9.34
CA SER A 22 -6.40 -6.18 9.13
C SER A 22 -6.66 -4.74 9.57
N SER A 23 -5.74 -4.16 10.35
CA SER A 23 -5.86 -2.79 10.86
C SER A 23 -5.61 -1.75 9.76
N GLU A 24 -6.35 -0.66 9.82
CA GLU A 24 -6.12 0.52 9.00
C GLU A 24 -5.22 1.50 9.73
N GLY A 25 -4.21 2.05 9.03
CA GLY A 25 -3.38 3.12 9.56
C GLY A 25 -4.14 4.45 9.61
N SER A 26 -3.77 5.34 10.55
CA SER A 26 -4.41 6.66 10.70
C SER A 26 -4.15 7.57 9.52
N PHE A 27 -2.99 7.47 8.86
CA PHE A 27 -2.63 8.35 7.76
C PHE A 27 -3.35 7.96 6.47
N SER A 28 -3.77 8.97 5.70
CA SER A 28 -4.28 8.78 4.36
C SER A 28 -3.15 8.50 3.36
N VAL A 29 -3.50 8.01 2.17
CA VAL A 29 -2.51 7.70 1.12
C VAL A 29 -1.86 8.94 0.50
N GLY A 30 -2.37 10.14 0.78
CA GLY A 30 -1.90 11.39 0.21
C GLY A 30 -2.74 11.83 -0.99
N LEU A 31 -2.65 13.13 -1.30
CA LEU A 31 -3.39 13.74 -2.41
C LEU A 31 -2.90 13.18 -3.75
N ASP A 32 -3.82 12.88 -4.67
CA ASP A 32 -3.56 12.33 -6.00
C ASP A 32 -2.77 11.01 -5.98
N VAL A 33 -2.93 10.23 -4.92
CA VAL A 33 -2.35 8.89 -4.81
C VAL A 33 -3.46 7.85 -4.88
N LEU A 34 -3.35 6.93 -5.83
CA LEU A 34 -4.19 5.74 -5.93
C LEU A 34 -3.41 4.53 -5.43
N GLN A 35 -3.89 3.89 -4.39
CA GLN A 35 -3.32 2.66 -3.84
C GLN A 35 -4.31 1.51 -3.96
N PHE A 36 -3.83 0.35 -4.35
CA PHE A 36 -4.59 -0.88 -4.37
C PHE A 36 -3.90 -1.95 -3.54
N GLU A 37 -4.70 -2.73 -2.84
CA GLU A 37 -4.27 -3.79 -1.96
C GLU A 37 -5.10 -5.02 -2.27
N THR A 38 -4.46 -6.12 -2.63
CA THR A 38 -5.13 -7.39 -2.89
C THR A 38 -4.52 -8.50 -2.03
N GLY A 39 -5.31 -9.44 -1.59
CA GLY A 39 -4.81 -10.55 -0.80
C GLY A 39 -5.70 -11.76 -0.86
N LEU A 40 -5.05 -12.90 -1.07
CA LEU A 40 -5.66 -14.22 -0.97
C LEU A 40 -5.39 -14.78 0.42
N SER A 41 -6.44 -15.18 1.12
CA SER A 41 -6.34 -15.89 2.39
C SER A 41 -7.05 -17.23 2.33
N ILE A 42 -6.41 -18.23 2.91
CA ILE A 42 -6.94 -19.58 3.06
C ILE A 42 -7.18 -19.79 4.55
N ARG A 43 -8.39 -20.16 4.89
CA ARG A 43 -8.79 -20.49 6.25
C ARG A 43 -9.09 -21.98 6.31
N ASN A 44 -8.45 -22.68 7.21
CA ASN A 44 -8.76 -24.06 7.56
C ASN A 44 -9.51 -24.07 8.90
N VAL A 45 -10.74 -24.53 8.88
CA VAL A 45 -11.58 -24.72 10.08
C VAL A 45 -11.62 -26.20 10.38
N LYS A 46 -11.03 -26.60 11.50
CA LYS A 46 -11.05 -27.99 11.94
C LYS A 46 -12.29 -28.23 12.82
N LEU A 47 -13.12 -29.14 12.34
CA LEU A 47 -14.42 -29.47 12.88
C LEU A 47 -14.49 -30.94 13.22
N ASN A 48 -14.32 -31.33 14.49
CA ASN A 48 -14.16 -32.74 14.87
C ASN A 48 -13.12 -33.45 13.99
N ASN A 49 -13.57 -34.25 13.02
CA ASN A 49 -12.70 -34.97 12.07
C ASN A 49 -12.77 -34.43 10.63
N ILE A 50 -13.45 -33.29 10.42
CA ILE A 50 -13.63 -32.69 9.10
C ILE A 50 -12.79 -31.40 9.02
N ASN A 51 -11.99 -31.26 7.97
CA ASN A 51 -11.31 -30.00 7.64
C ASN A 51 -12.13 -29.26 6.57
N LEU A 52 -12.50 -28.04 6.87
CA LEU A 52 -13.24 -27.17 5.96
C LEU A 52 -12.31 -26.04 5.50
N TYR A 53 -12.23 -25.81 4.21
CA TYR A 53 -11.41 -24.77 3.63
C TYR A 53 -12.26 -23.64 3.09
N ASP A 54 -11.92 -22.42 3.45
CA ASP A 54 -12.54 -21.18 2.98
C ASP A 54 -11.45 -20.31 2.34
N TYR A 55 -11.66 -19.89 1.11
CA TYR A 55 -10.75 -19.03 0.36
C TYR A 55 -11.37 -17.65 0.22
N GLU A 56 -10.68 -16.64 0.68
CA GLU A 56 -11.15 -15.26 0.60
C GLU A 56 -10.15 -14.41 -0.20
N LEU A 57 -10.62 -13.77 -1.25
CA LEU A 57 -9.89 -12.76 -2.00
C LEU A 57 -10.39 -11.38 -1.57
N THR A 58 -9.52 -10.64 -0.89
CA THR A 58 -9.80 -9.27 -0.45
C THR A 58 -9.17 -8.28 -1.41
N ASN A 59 -9.94 -7.29 -1.84
CA ASN A 59 -9.45 -6.19 -2.67
C ASN A 59 -9.83 -4.87 -2.03
N ARG A 60 -8.89 -3.93 -1.96
CA ARG A 60 -9.12 -2.58 -1.44
C ARG A 60 -8.45 -1.57 -2.35
N PHE A 61 -9.20 -0.53 -2.70
CA PHE A 61 -8.70 0.65 -3.40
C PHE A 61 -8.83 1.84 -2.47
N ARG A 62 -7.77 2.64 -2.42
CA ARG A 62 -7.67 3.83 -1.57
C ARG A 62 -7.22 4.99 -2.46
N TYR A 63 -7.92 6.11 -2.39
CA TYR A 63 -7.60 7.30 -3.18
C TYR A 63 -7.66 8.55 -2.31
N GLY A 64 -6.59 9.37 -2.37
CA GLY A 64 -6.54 10.65 -1.68
C GLY A 64 -7.33 11.72 -2.41
N LEU A 65 -8.38 12.23 -1.75
CA LEU A 65 -9.30 13.23 -2.28
C LEU A 65 -8.95 14.62 -1.77
N ILE A 66 -9.10 15.64 -2.58
CA ILE A 66 -9.14 17.08 -2.25
C ILE A 66 -8.06 17.57 -1.27
N SER A 67 -7.76 16.80 -0.22
CA SER A 67 -6.76 17.10 0.80
C SER A 67 -6.01 15.85 1.23
N GLU A 68 -4.77 16.03 1.69
CA GLU A 68 -3.94 14.95 2.22
C GLU A 68 -4.53 14.25 3.46
N LYS A 69 -5.62 14.79 4.04
CA LYS A 69 -6.31 14.23 5.20
C LYS A 69 -7.49 13.35 4.84
N LEU A 70 -8.02 13.50 3.62
CA LEU A 70 -9.25 12.85 3.20
C LEU A 70 -8.94 11.74 2.20
N GLU A 71 -9.37 10.53 2.51
CA GLU A 71 -9.18 9.33 1.71
C GLU A 71 -10.52 8.67 1.41
N PHE A 72 -10.73 8.31 0.16
CA PHE A 72 -11.81 7.43 -0.28
C PHE A 72 -11.34 5.98 -0.28
N ASN A 73 -12.20 5.09 0.23
CA ASN A 73 -11.94 3.65 0.31
C ASN A 73 -13.04 2.88 -0.42
N LEU A 74 -12.63 1.96 -1.29
CA LEU A 74 -13.49 0.98 -1.93
C LEU A 74 -12.96 -0.42 -1.59
N GLY A 75 -13.77 -1.27 -1.00
CA GLY A 75 -13.44 -2.65 -0.65
C GLY A 75 -14.35 -3.64 -1.35
N ALA A 76 -13.79 -4.75 -1.84
CA ALA A 76 -14.56 -5.86 -2.40
C ALA A 76 -13.95 -7.18 -1.92
N ASN A 77 -14.75 -7.99 -1.23
CA ASN A 77 -14.37 -9.31 -0.76
C ASN A 77 -15.12 -10.37 -1.53
N LEU A 78 -14.36 -11.31 -2.09
CA LEU A 78 -14.85 -12.46 -2.84
C LEU A 78 -14.51 -13.71 -2.05
N ASN A 79 -15.46 -14.62 -1.91
CA ASN A 79 -15.26 -15.91 -1.26
C ASN A 79 -15.47 -17.04 -2.24
N TYR A 80 -14.69 -18.07 -2.02
CA TYR A 80 -14.79 -19.35 -2.67
C TYR A 80 -14.88 -20.39 -1.55
N ASP A 81 -16.04 -21.01 -1.39
CA ASP A 81 -16.31 -21.99 -0.36
C ASP A 81 -16.27 -23.41 -0.97
N ASP A 82 -15.38 -24.24 -0.48
CA ASP A 82 -15.25 -25.66 -0.89
C ASP A 82 -16.12 -26.58 0.01
N PHE A 83 -17.14 -26.03 0.64
CA PHE A 83 -17.99 -26.79 1.56
C PHE A 83 -19.04 -27.65 0.86
N LEU A 84 -19.24 -27.45 -0.43
CA LEU A 84 -20.30 -28.09 -1.21
C LEU A 84 -19.69 -29.12 -2.15
N GLN A 85 -19.49 -30.35 -1.69
CA GLN A 85 -18.96 -31.46 -2.50
C GLN A 85 -19.79 -31.79 -3.75
N ASN A 86 -20.98 -31.23 -3.92
CA ASN A 86 -21.93 -31.60 -4.98
C ASN A 86 -22.51 -30.44 -5.82
N GLU A 87 -22.12 -29.19 -5.61
CA GLU A 87 -22.60 -28.07 -6.42
C GLU A 87 -21.45 -27.34 -7.11
N VAL A 88 -21.76 -26.71 -8.24
CA VAL A 88 -20.81 -25.94 -9.03
C VAL A 88 -20.13 -24.90 -8.16
N VAL A 89 -18.87 -25.10 -7.91
CA VAL A 89 -18.02 -24.21 -7.14
C VAL A 89 -17.98 -22.84 -7.82
N SER A 90 -18.50 -21.82 -7.19
CA SER A 90 -18.59 -20.48 -7.77
C SER A 90 -17.95 -19.45 -6.85
N LEU A 91 -17.15 -18.57 -7.46
CA LEU A 91 -16.65 -17.39 -6.80
C LEU A 91 -17.82 -16.44 -6.51
N LYS A 92 -18.09 -16.15 -5.23
CA LYS A 92 -19.21 -15.30 -4.81
C LYS A 92 -18.70 -14.00 -4.22
N LEU A 93 -19.31 -12.89 -4.63
CA LEU A 93 -19.08 -11.60 -3.98
C LEU A 93 -19.70 -11.67 -2.57
N LYS A 94 -18.87 -11.54 -1.53
CA LYS A 94 -19.31 -11.52 -0.12
C LYS A 94 -19.84 -10.16 0.27
N ASN A 95 -19.05 -9.12 0.04
CA ASN A 95 -19.44 -7.74 0.30
C ASN A 95 -18.69 -6.74 -0.56
N LEU A 96 -19.32 -5.59 -0.73
CA LEU A 96 -18.76 -4.41 -1.36
C LEU A 96 -18.89 -3.26 -0.36
N SER A 97 -17.81 -2.52 -0.10
CA SER A 97 -17.78 -1.41 0.86
C SER A 97 -17.29 -0.12 0.21
N PHE A 98 -17.94 0.99 0.57
CA PHE A 98 -17.58 2.34 0.17
C PHE A 98 -17.43 3.18 1.42
N GLY A 99 -16.35 3.92 1.55
CA GLY A 99 -16.12 4.72 2.74
C GLY A 99 -15.21 5.91 2.53
N LEU A 100 -15.24 6.77 3.52
CA LEU A 100 -14.38 7.93 3.63
C LEU A 100 -13.61 7.85 4.95
N LYS A 101 -12.31 8.15 4.90
CA LYS A 101 -11.47 8.28 6.09
C LYS A 101 -10.93 9.70 6.16
N TYR A 102 -10.99 10.27 7.36
CA TYR A 102 -10.49 11.62 7.63
C TYR A 102 -9.51 11.62 8.80
N LEU A 103 -8.31 12.17 8.57
CA LEU A 103 -7.29 12.37 9.58
C LEU A 103 -7.64 13.59 10.43
N ILE A 104 -8.09 13.35 11.68
CA ILE A 104 -8.53 14.40 12.62
C ILE A 104 -7.33 15.10 13.22
N TYR A 105 -6.39 14.32 13.75
CA TYR A 105 -5.24 14.83 14.50
C TYR A 105 -3.95 14.13 14.10
N ASP A 106 -2.92 14.95 13.82
CA ASP A 106 -1.58 14.49 13.46
C ASP A 106 -0.55 15.13 14.42
N PRO A 107 -0.02 14.37 15.38
CA PRO A 107 0.97 14.87 16.32
C PRO A 107 2.32 15.19 15.66
N PHE A 108 2.65 14.53 14.53
CA PHE A 108 3.94 14.68 13.85
C PHE A 108 4.09 16.04 13.15
N LYS A 109 2.99 16.78 12.97
CA LYS A 109 3.04 18.18 12.52
C LYS A 109 3.77 19.10 13.49
N ASN A 110 3.82 18.74 14.76
CA ASN A 110 4.51 19.55 15.75
C ASN A 110 6.03 19.30 15.68
N LYS A 111 6.72 20.05 14.82
CA LYS A 111 8.17 19.96 14.61
C LYS A 111 8.98 20.01 15.89
N LYS A 112 8.52 20.76 16.93
CA LYS A 112 9.21 20.88 18.22
C LYS A 112 9.26 19.55 18.97
N TRP A 113 8.24 18.71 18.89
CA TRP A 113 8.17 17.44 19.59
C TRP A 113 9.03 16.36 18.94
N TYR A 114 9.13 16.39 17.61
CA TYR A 114 9.78 15.35 16.81
C TYR A 114 11.13 15.78 16.22
N GLN A 115 11.71 16.90 16.72
CA GLN A 115 13.05 17.27 16.34
C GLN A 115 14.06 16.18 16.73
N THR A 116 14.84 15.74 15.74
CA THR A 116 16.00 14.88 16.01
C THR A 116 17.07 15.67 16.74
N ASN A 117 17.58 15.12 17.81
CA ASN A 117 18.72 15.71 18.50
C ASN A 117 19.97 15.46 17.65
N ILE A 118 20.50 16.53 17.04
CA ILE A 118 21.67 16.48 16.17
C ILE A 118 22.93 16.12 16.96
N TYR A 119 22.97 16.44 18.26
CA TYR A 119 24.15 16.26 19.10
C TYR A 119 24.19 14.91 19.82
N SER A 120 23.11 14.20 19.91
CA SER A 120 23.04 12.93 20.66
C SER A 120 22.15 11.90 19.98
N TRP A 121 22.79 10.95 19.30
CA TRP A 121 22.13 9.79 18.74
C TRP A 121 21.41 8.91 19.80
N LYS A 122 21.99 8.84 21.01
CA LYS A 122 21.42 8.11 22.15
C LYS A 122 20.12 8.75 22.66
N ALA A 123 19.99 10.08 22.57
CA ALA A 123 18.76 10.79 22.94
C ALA A 123 17.60 10.50 21.98
N ASN A 124 17.88 10.26 20.70
CA ASN A 124 16.87 9.94 19.68
C ASN A 124 16.32 8.50 19.81
N ARG A 125 16.98 7.65 20.57
CA ARG A 125 16.57 6.27 20.85
C ARG A 125 15.77 6.09 22.14
N LYS A 126 15.50 7.16 22.89
CA LYS A 126 14.68 7.09 24.10
C LYS A 126 13.22 7.29 23.75
N ILE A 127 12.36 6.53 24.42
CA ILE A 127 10.91 6.74 24.36
C ILE A 127 10.62 8.08 25.04
N LYS A 128 9.88 8.94 24.35
CA LYS A 128 9.44 10.24 24.84
C LYS A 128 7.97 10.16 25.22
N ILE A 129 7.52 10.98 26.16
CA ILE A 129 6.09 11.07 26.54
C ILE A 129 5.25 11.47 25.31
N THR A 130 5.79 12.26 24.39
CA THR A 130 5.15 12.65 23.13
C THR A 130 4.85 11.49 22.20
N ASP A 131 5.59 10.36 22.31
CA ASP A 131 5.37 9.17 21.46
C ASP A 131 4.05 8.45 21.84
N PHE A 132 3.50 8.71 23.03
CA PHE A 132 2.21 8.19 23.47
C PHE A 132 1.02 9.00 22.94
N ILE A 133 1.25 10.17 22.32
CA ILE A 133 0.20 10.95 21.70
C ILE A 133 -0.06 10.38 20.31
N PRO A 134 -1.24 9.76 20.06
CA PRO A 134 -1.51 9.10 18.79
C PRO A 134 -1.91 10.09 17.68
N ALA A 135 -1.63 9.73 16.45
CA ALA A 135 -2.39 10.24 15.34
C ALA A 135 -3.80 9.61 15.38
N VAL A 136 -4.81 10.42 15.10
CA VAL A 136 -6.22 10.01 15.23
C VAL A 136 -6.93 10.23 13.91
N SER A 137 -7.62 9.20 13.44
CA SER A 137 -8.50 9.30 12.27
C SER A 137 -9.82 8.58 12.50
N PHE A 138 -10.79 8.95 11.70
CA PHE A 138 -12.12 8.37 11.70
C PHE A 138 -12.48 7.97 10.27
N SER A 139 -13.02 6.77 10.13
CA SER A 139 -13.53 6.27 8.84
C SER A 139 -14.98 5.86 9.00
N SER A 140 -15.78 6.12 7.98
CA SER A 140 -17.18 5.70 7.93
C SER A 140 -17.57 5.36 6.51
N GLY A 141 -18.57 4.51 6.37
CA GLY A 141 -19.05 4.13 5.05
C GLY A 141 -20.24 3.18 5.08
N VAL A 142 -20.53 2.73 3.87
CA VAL A 142 -21.65 1.83 3.60
C VAL A 142 -21.09 0.51 3.09
N GLN A 143 -21.62 -0.59 3.55
CA GLN A 143 -21.30 -1.93 3.10
C GLN A 143 -22.54 -2.59 2.52
N ILE A 144 -22.44 -3.10 1.31
CA ILE A 144 -23.46 -3.89 0.61
C ILE A 144 -23.06 -5.35 0.76
N ASN A 145 -23.90 -6.14 1.41
CA ASN A 145 -23.65 -7.56 1.64
C ASN A 145 -24.48 -8.39 0.66
N ASN A 146 -23.89 -9.45 0.15
CA ASN A 146 -24.60 -10.36 -0.76
C ASN A 146 -25.56 -11.26 0.04
N LYS A 147 -26.84 -11.22 -0.29
CA LYS A 147 -27.86 -12.06 0.34
C LYS A 147 -27.58 -13.56 0.13
N ASN A 148 -27.20 -13.95 -1.06
CA ASN A 148 -26.95 -15.35 -1.42
C ASN A 148 -25.78 -15.97 -0.65
N TYR A 149 -24.84 -15.17 -0.14
CA TYR A 149 -23.76 -15.65 0.71
C TYR A 149 -24.31 -16.18 2.05
N PHE A 150 -25.26 -15.47 2.65
CA PHE A 150 -25.90 -15.93 3.90
C PHE A 150 -26.81 -17.14 3.69
N GLU A 151 -27.46 -17.25 2.54
CA GLU A 151 -28.28 -18.43 2.18
C GLU A 151 -27.40 -19.66 1.96
N SER A 152 -26.22 -19.53 1.35
CA SER A 152 -25.30 -20.67 1.16
C SER A 152 -24.76 -21.20 2.49
N LEU A 153 -24.46 -20.34 3.45
CA LEU A 153 -24.07 -20.74 4.81
C LEU A 153 -25.18 -21.54 5.52
N ASN A 154 -26.42 -21.26 5.20
CA ASN A 154 -27.60 -21.95 5.78
C ASN A 154 -27.74 -23.40 5.29
N ASN A 155 -27.49 -23.63 4.00
CA ASN A 155 -27.63 -24.95 3.38
C ASN A 155 -26.52 -25.95 3.83
N ILE A 156 -25.43 -25.47 4.38
CA ILE A 156 -24.24 -26.29 4.64
C ILE A 156 -24.20 -26.89 6.07
N GLY A 157 -25.17 -26.53 6.93
CA GLY A 157 -25.10 -26.98 8.33
C GLY A 157 -23.97 -26.37 9.14
N VAL A 158 -23.10 -25.54 8.51
CA VAL A 158 -22.00 -24.79 9.17
C VAL A 158 -22.56 -23.91 10.28
N PHE A 159 -23.77 -23.47 10.11
CA PHE A 159 -24.47 -22.65 11.10
C PHE A 159 -24.97 -23.43 12.29
N ASN A 160 -25.50 -24.62 12.08
CA ASN A 160 -25.81 -25.55 13.18
C ASN A 160 -24.59 -25.78 14.05
N TYR A 161 -23.43 -25.72 13.43
CA TYR A 161 -22.16 -25.96 14.03
C TYR A 161 -21.60 -24.75 14.79
N LEU A 162 -21.75 -23.53 14.28
CA LEU A 162 -21.41 -22.31 15.02
C LEU A 162 -22.29 -22.11 16.26
N LEU A 163 -23.48 -22.66 16.27
CA LEU A 163 -24.39 -22.63 17.42
C LEU A 163 -24.13 -23.77 18.44
N ILE A 164 -23.56 -24.90 18.01
CA ILE A 164 -23.26 -26.07 18.87
C ILE A 164 -21.95 -25.84 19.66
N ASP A 165 -21.15 -24.85 19.34
CA ASP A 165 -20.01 -24.51 20.17
C ASP A 165 -20.49 -24.04 21.56
N LYS A 166 -20.45 -24.95 22.54
CA LYS A 166 -20.85 -24.74 23.94
C LYS A 166 -20.17 -23.54 24.65
N ASN A 167 -19.12 -22.99 24.02
CA ASN A 167 -18.43 -21.78 24.49
C ASN A 167 -18.97 -20.47 23.86
N ILE A 168 -19.92 -20.56 22.93
CA ILE A 168 -20.74 -19.41 22.63
C ILE A 168 -21.62 -19.21 23.85
N ASN A 169 -21.31 -18.24 24.69
CA ASN A 169 -22.18 -17.76 25.77
C ASN A 169 -23.47 -17.19 25.12
N THR A 170 -24.28 -18.09 24.55
CA THR A 170 -25.57 -17.73 24.03
C THR A 170 -26.53 -17.65 25.21
N LYS A 171 -27.06 -16.47 25.43
CA LYS A 171 -28.25 -16.23 26.32
C LYS A 171 -29.49 -17.03 25.89
N TYR A 172 -29.40 -17.82 24.83
CA TYR A 172 -30.50 -18.46 24.14
C TYR A 172 -30.31 -19.98 24.17
N SER A 173 -31.42 -20.71 24.35
CA SER A 173 -31.44 -22.16 24.15
C SER A 173 -31.15 -22.52 22.68
N GLU A 174 -30.66 -23.75 22.41
CA GLU A 174 -30.36 -24.20 21.03
C GLU A 174 -31.56 -24.00 20.08
N SER A 175 -32.79 -24.23 20.56
CA SER A 175 -34.02 -24.04 19.79
C SER A 175 -34.30 -22.56 19.49
N GLU A 176 -34.08 -21.68 20.44
CA GLU A 176 -34.26 -20.24 20.28
C GLU A 176 -33.17 -19.65 19.40
N GLY A 177 -31.93 -20.07 19.57
CA GLY A 177 -30.82 -19.69 18.71
C GLY A 177 -31.05 -20.06 17.25
N MET A 178 -31.54 -21.29 16.99
CA MET A 178 -31.86 -21.75 15.65
C MET A 178 -33.05 -20.99 15.06
N GLN A 179 -34.06 -20.65 15.85
CA GLN A 179 -35.22 -19.92 15.39
C GLN A 179 -34.90 -18.43 15.11
N ILE A 180 -34.09 -17.83 15.98
CA ILE A 180 -33.56 -16.49 15.75
C ILE A 180 -32.76 -16.48 14.46
N PHE A 181 -31.95 -17.51 14.22
CA PHE A 181 -31.11 -17.62 13.04
C PHE A 181 -31.92 -17.84 11.75
N LYS A 182 -32.89 -18.75 11.73
CA LYS A 182 -33.85 -18.91 10.61
C LYS A 182 -34.55 -17.60 10.29
N ASN A 183 -35.05 -16.91 11.33
CA ASN A 183 -35.65 -15.59 11.17
C ASN A 183 -34.68 -14.54 10.62
N LEU A 184 -33.43 -14.61 10.99
CA LEU A 184 -32.37 -13.72 10.56
C LEU A 184 -32.06 -13.85 9.07
N ILE A 185 -32.03 -15.08 8.55
CA ILE A 185 -31.83 -15.37 7.13
C ILE A 185 -33.08 -15.02 6.31
N LEU A 186 -34.24 -15.38 6.80
CA LEU A 186 -35.53 -15.15 6.11
C LEU A 186 -35.93 -13.66 6.08
N PHE A 187 -35.58 -12.90 7.14
CA PHE A 187 -35.96 -11.49 7.29
C PHE A 187 -34.85 -10.48 7.02
N ASN A 188 -33.69 -10.92 6.55
CA ASN A 188 -32.60 -9.98 6.24
C ASN A 188 -32.84 -9.34 4.87
N GLU A 189 -33.89 -8.53 4.79
CA GLU A 189 -34.24 -7.76 3.57
C GLU A 189 -33.23 -6.69 3.23
N LYS A 190 -32.38 -6.28 4.18
CA LYS A 190 -31.40 -5.20 4.00
C LYS A 190 -30.02 -5.75 3.70
N ALA A 191 -29.65 -5.70 2.42
CA ALA A 191 -28.27 -5.98 2.01
C ALA A 191 -27.29 -4.85 2.38
N ILE A 192 -27.79 -3.71 2.88
CA ILE A 192 -27.01 -2.49 3.13
C ILE A 192 -26.84 -2.30 4.63
N SER A 193 -25.60 -2.09 5.05
CA SER A 193 -25.24 -1.75 6.43
C SER A 193 -24.26 -0.57 6.47
N ILE A 194 -24.17 0.09 7.61
CA ILE A 194 -23.26 1.20 7.85
C ILE A 194 -22.13 0.71 8.74
N TYR A 195 -20.94 1.30 8.59
CA TYR A 195 -19.82 1.07 9.47
C TYR A 195 -19.15 2.37 9.91
N PHE A 196 -18.52 2.30 11.08
CA PHE A 196 -17.66 3.33 11.64
C PHE A 196 -16.37 2.69 12.15
N ASN A 197 -15.25 3.34 11.92
CA ASN A 197 -13.94 2.89 12.41
C ASN A 197 -13.20 4.07 13.04
N PHE A 198 -12.85 3.93 14.30
CA PHE A 198 -11.99 4.87 15.03
C PHE A 198 -10.58 4.32 15.08
N ILE A 199 -9.62 5.11 14.58
CA ILE A 199 -8.27 4.65 14.31
C ILE A 199 -7.28 5.52 15.10
N THR A 200 -6.37 4.89 15.83
CA THR A 200 -5.25 5.56 16.47
C THR A 200 -3.92 4.92 16.08
N GLN A 201 -2.89 5.74 15.93
CA GLN A 201 -1.57 5.27 15.53
C GLN A 201 -0.47 5.98 16.29
N ASN A 202 0.40 5.20 16.94
CA ASN A 202 1.57 5.67 17.67
C ASN A 202 2.85 5.18 17.00
N HIS A 203 3.90 5.99 17.08
CA HIS A 203 5.24 5.63 16.59
C HIS A 203 6.24 5.68 17.74
N PHE A 204 6.99 4.59 17.93
CA PHE A 204 7.99 4.47 18.98
C PHE A 204 9.37 4.18 18.39
N LEU A 205 10.38 4.83 18.93
CA LEU A 205 11.79 4.55 18.61
C LEU A 205 12.15 4.59 17.11
N GLY A 206 11.31 5.20 16.28
CA GLY A 206 11.48 5.30 14.84
C GLY A 206 11.33 3.99 14.04
N LYS A 207 11.06 2.85 14.71
CA LYS A 207 10.96 1.52 14.09
C LYS A 207 9.68 0.77 14.43
N TRP A 208 9.03 1.15 15.53
CA TRP A 208 7.83 0.51 16.00
C TRP A 208 6.62 1.37 15.73
N VAL A 209 5.59 0.78 15.17
CA VAL A 209 4.31 1.42 14.92
C VAL A 209 3.22 0.60 15.59
N PHE A 210 2.42 1.23 16.43
CA PHE A 210 1.27 0.62 17.08
C PHE A 210 -0.01 1.25 16.57
N VAL A 211 -0.87 0.45 15.98
CA VAL A 211 -2.14 0.87 15.40
C VAL A 211 -3.27 0.19 16.17
N ASN A 212 -4.26 0.98 16.60
CA ASN A 212 -5.49 0.46 17.18
C ASN A 212 -6.68 0.89 16.33
N ASN A 213 -7.58 -0.05 16.09
CA ASN A 213 -8.83 0.18 15.39
C ASN A 213 -9.99 -0.30 16.27
N VAL A 214 -10.98 0.54 16.44
CA VAL A 214 -12.27 0.19 17.02
C VAL A 214 -13.32 0.31 15.93
N TYR A 215 -13.79 -0.81 15.47
CA TYR A 215 -14.63 -0.92 14.30
C TYR A 215 -16.05 -1.37 14.69
N PHE A 216 -17.02 -0.57 14.32
CA PHE A 216 -18.45 -0.88 14.45
C PHE A 216 -18.98 -1.21 13.06
N LYS A 217 -19.35 -2.45 12.83
CA LYS A 217 -19.85 -2.96 11.55
C LYS A 217 -21.30 -3.32 11.59
N THR A 218 -21.87 -3.51 10.40
CA THR A 218 -23.22 -4.08 10.19
C THR A 218 -24.32 -3.37 10.96
N ILE A 219 -24.13 -2.05 11.16
CA ILE A 219 -25.14 -1.19 11.79
C ILE A 219 -26.33 -1.06 10.84
N GLY A 220 -27.53 -1.23 11.38
CA GLY A 220 -28.77 -1.25 10.59
C GLY A 220 -29.28 -2.66 10.28
N MET A 221 -28.49 -3.70 10.52
CA MET A 221 -28.90 -5.09 10.50
C MET A 221 -29.33 -5.53 11.90
N ARG A 222 -30.53 -6.09 12.03
CA ARG A 222 -31.22 -6.30 13.33
C ARG A 222 -30.43 -7.10 14.38
N TYR A 223 -29.59 -8.07 13.96
CA TYR A 223 -28.89 -8.98 14.87
C TYR A 223 -27.38 -8.98 14.72
N PHE A 224 -26.82 -8.21 13.80
CA PHE A 224 -25.41 -8.23 13.44
C PHE A 224 -24.57 -6.99 13.73
N PRO A 225 -24.97 -6.03 14.57
CA PRO A 225 -24.00 -5.03 14.95
C PRO A 225 -22.79 -5.72 15.57
N GLU A 226 -21.64 -5.50 14.97
CA GLU A 226 -20.39 -6.09 15.39
C GLU A 226 -19.47 -5.02 15.93
N LEU A 227 -18.86 -5.29 17.07
CA LEU A 227 -17.74 -4.53 17.59
C LEU A 227 -16.47 -5.33 17.38
N ILE A 228 -15.51 -4.74 16.63
CA ILE A 228 -14.21 -5.33 16.40
C ILE A 228 -13.14 -4.40 16.94
N TYR A 229 -12.32 -4.90 17.84
CA TYR A 229 -11.08 -4.27 18.23
C TYR A 229 -9.92 -4.96 17.53
N THR A 230 -9.02 -4.17 16.91
CA THR A 230 -7.80 -4.70 16.31
C THR A 230 -6.61 -3.86 16.76
N GLY A 231 -5.65 -4.50 17.42
CA GLY A 231 -4.39 -3.90 17.81
C GLY A 231 -3.25 -4.53 17.02
N THR A 232 -2.50 -3.72 16.27
CA THR A 232 -1.39 -4.18 15.43
C THR A 232 -0.10 -3.49 15.81
N LEU A 233 0.92 -4.28 16.14
CA LEU A 233 2.26 -3.82 16.40
C LEU A 233 3.15 -4.20 15.21
N THR A 234 3.70 -3.20 14.53
CA THR A 234 4.61 -3.38 13.39
C THR A 234 6.03 -3.00 13.78
N HIS A 235 7.01 -3.77 13.33
CA HIS A 235 8.43 -3.49 13.50
C HIS A 235 9.16 -3.45 12.16
N ASN A 236 9.87 -2.36 11.91
CA ASN A 236 10.74 -2.20 10.74
C ASN A 236 12.15 -2.69 11.09
N PHE A 237 12.67 -3.63 10.32
CA PHE A 237 14.04 -4.15 10.49
C PHE A 237 15.11 -3.12 10.11
N ASN A 238 16.38 -3.44 10.35
CA ASN A 238 17.50 -2.59 9.93
C ASN A 238 17.54 -2.40 8.40
N ASN A 239 17.16 -3.42 7.64
CA ASN A 239 16.87 -3.28 6.23
C ASN A 239 15.45 -2.72 6.08
N PRO A 240 15.28 -1.49 5.56
CA PRO A 240 13.97 -0.84 5.46
C PRO A 240 13.00 -1.52 4.49
N LYS A 241 13.48 -2.51 3.72
CA LYS A 241 12.63 -3.31 2.84
C LYS A 241 11.81 -4.36 3.56
N PHE A 242 12.17 -4.72 4.80
CA PHE A 242 11.49 -5.75 5.57
C PHE A 242 10.81 -5.15 6.79
N SER A 243 9.56 -5.52 6.99
CA SER A 243 8.82 -5.27 8.22
C SER A 243 8.10 -6.51 8.67
N SER A 244 7.92 -6.66 9.97
CA SER A 244 7.10 -7.71 10.59
C SER A 244 5.97 -7.08 11.36
N PHE A 245 4.88 -7.81 11.54
CA PHE A 245 3.77 -7.36 12.35
C PHE A 245 3.26 -8.50 13.24
N PHE A 246 2.62 -8.08 14.32
CA PHE A 246 1.84 -8.91 15.21
C PHE A 246 0.50 -8.22 15.46
N GLU A 247 -0.60 -8.94 15.29
CA GLU A 247 -1.95 -8.40 15.36
C GLU A 247 -2.83 -9.26 16.28
N LEU A 248 -3.53 -8.59 17.17
CA LEU A 248 -4.62 -9.13 17.99
C LEU A 248 -5.92 -8.54 17.49
N SER A 249 -6.87 -9.39 17.11
CA SER A 249 -8.23 -8.97 16.74
C SER A 249 -9.27 -9.66 17.62
N MET A 250 -10.17 -8.87 18.18
CA MET A 250 -11.27 -9.32 19.01
C MET A 250 -12.60 -8.86 18.40
N GLN A 251 -13.41 -9.81 18.02
CA GLN A 251 -14.72 -9.54 17.41
C GLN A 251 -15.83 -10.01 18.36
N ARG A 252 -16.82 -9.17 18.52
CA ARG A 252 -17.98 -9.43 19.39
C ARG A 252 -19.27 -8.97 18.71
N ASN A 253 -20.26 -9.83 18.72
CA ASN A 253 -21.63 -9.47 18.43
C ASN A 253 -22.59 -10.15 19.43
N LYS A 254 -23.89 -10.09 19.19
CA LYS A 254 -24.88 -10.73 20.07
C LYS A 254 -24.83 -12.26 20.02
N LEU A 255 -24.32 -12.84 18.94
CA LEU A 255 -24.36 -14.27 18.66
C LEU A 255 -23.03 -14.97 18.94
N TYR A 256 -21.89 -14.31 18.67
CA TYR A 256 -20.59 -14.92 18.82
C TYR A 256 -19.49 -13.97 19.30
N ALA A 257 -18.43 -14.57 19.78
CA ALA A 257 -17.19 -13.92 20.16
C ALA A 257 -16.03 -14.63 19.46
N SER A 258 -15.15 -13.90 18.82
CA SER A 258 -13.95 -14.44 18.18
C SER A 258 -12.72 -13.65 18.56
N ASN A 259 -11.65 -14.36 18.89
CA ASN A 259 -10.35 -13.78 19.18
C ASN A 259 -9.33 -14.38 18.21
N GLN A 260 -8.56 -13.55 17.55
CA GLN A 260 -7.61 -13.97 16.51
C GLN A 260 -6.24 -13.35 16.78
N LEU A 261 -5.21 -14.16 16.59
CA LEU A 261 -3.83 -13.70 16.53
C LEU A 261 -3.31 -13.89 15.11
N LYS A 262 -2.67 -12.88 14.58
CA LYS A 262 -2.01 -12.93 13.28
C LYS A 262 -0.58 -12.39 13.40
N SER A 263 0.30 -12.91 12.58
CA SER A 263 1.66 -12.44 12.43
C SER A 263 2.09 -12.58 10.98
N GLY A 264 3.03 -11.79 10.55
CA GLY A 264 3.52 -11.89 9.19
C GLY A 264 4.66 -10.95 8.89
N ILE A 265 5.08 -11.01 7.64
CA ILE A 265 6.20 -10.23 7.11
C ILE A 265 5.76 -9.56 5.83
N ALA A 266 6.17 -8.32 5.66
CA ALA A 266 6.04 -7.59 4.41
C ALA A 266 7.41 -7.27 3.83
N PHE A 267 7.51 -7.35 2.51
CA PHE A 267 8.70 -7.04 1.74
C PHE A 267 8.40 -5.96 0.71
N LEU A 268 9.12 -4.85 0.81
CA LEU A 268 9.02 -3.72 -0.10
C LEU A 268 9.87 -4.00 -1.35
N ILE A 269 9.22 -4.26 -2.47
CA ILE A 269 9.89 -4.49 -3.76
C ILE A 269 10.54 -3.19 -4.24
N ASN A 270 9.75 -2.12 -4.23
CA ASN A 270 10.17 -0.77 -4.54
C ASN A 270 9.35 0.24 -3.71
N LYS A 271 9.55 1.54 -3.89
CA LYS A 271 8.82 2.58 -3.13
C LYS A 271 7.30 2.48 -3.24
N ASN A 272 6.79 1.91 -4.32
CA ASN A 272 5.37 1.88 -4.66
C ASN A 272 4.76 0.48 -4.65
N SER A 273 5.52 -0.57 -4.31
CA SER A 273 5.03 -1.95 -4.38
C SER A 273 5.56 -2.78 -3.23
N GLN A 274 4.68 -3.57 -2.63
CA GLN A 274 4.93 -4.44 -1.50
C GLN A 274 4.27 -5.79 -1.71
N ILE A 275 4.93 -6.85 -1.29
CA ILE A 275 4.34 -8.18 -1.13
C ILE A 275 4.35 -8.55 0.34
N ASP A 276 3.41 -9.37 0.75
CA ASP A 276 3.28 -9.79 2.14
C ASP A 276 2.80 -11.22 2.29
N VAL A 277 3.18 -11.81 3.42
CA VAL A 277 2.73 -13.13 3.85
C VAL A 277 2.32 -13.04 5.31
N ASN A 278 1.21 -13.69 5.66
CA ASN A 278 0.73 -13.75 7.02
C ASN A 278 0.18 -15.13 7.38
N ILE A 279 0.28 -15.42 8.66
CA ILE A 279 -0.31 -16.60 9.29
C ILE A 279 -1.08 -16.16 10.52
N GLY A 280 -2.08 -16.92 10.90
CA GLY A 280 -2.83 -16.63 12.11
C GLY A 280 -3.66 -17.81 12.58
N SER A 281 -4.17 -17.66 13.77
CA SER A 281 -5.06 -18.63 14.39
C SER A 281 -6.03 -17.91 15.32
N ASN A 282 -7.18 -18.50 15.54
CA ASN A 282 -8.01 -18.10 16.65
C ASN A 282 -7.51 -18.72 17.96
N PHE A 283 -7.83 -18.09 19.06
CA PHE A 283 -7.53 -18.58 20.40
C PHE A 283 -8.75 -18.40 21.32
N LEU A 284 -8.82 -19.13 22.38
CA LEU A 284 -9.95 -19.16 23.33
C LEU A 284 -11.30 -19.56 22.71
N ASN A 285 -11.29 -20.18 21.54
CA ASN A 285 -12.47 -20.71 20.90
C ASN A 285 -12.36 -22.22 20.82
N SER A 286 -13.44 -22.95 20.91
CA SER A 286 -13.45 -24.44 20.82
C SER A 286 -13.13 -24.92 19.41
N ILE A 287 -13.40 -24.10 18.40
CA ILE A 287 -13.08 -24.39 16.99
C ILE A 287 -11.73 -23.82 16.64
N GLN A 288 -10.80 -24.67 16.22
CA GLN A 288 -9.49 -24.22 15.77
C GLN A 288 -9.55 -23.76 14.31
N ASN A 289 -9.15 -22.53 14.08
CA ASN A 289 -9.04 -21.94 12.75
C ASN A 289 -7.59 -21.53 12.50
N PHE A 290 -7.03 -21.98 11.38
CA PHE A 290 -5.74 -21.52 10.90
C PHE A 290 -5.93 -20.66 9.66
N TYR A 291 -5.18 -19.57 9.60
CA TYR A 291 -5.16 -18.65 8.47
C TYR A 291 -3.78 -18.64 7.85
N PHE A 292 -3.75 -18.71 6.54
CA PHE A 292 -2.58 -18.40 5.76
C PHE A 292 -2.98 -17.38 4.70
N GLY A 293 -2.18 -16.34 4.52
CA GLY A 293 -2.49 -15.30 3.55
C GLY A 293 -1.24 -14.81 2.84
N ILE A 294 -1.42 -14.49 1.58
CA ILE A 294 -0.45 -13.78 0.74
C ILE A 294 -1.10 -12.54 0.18
N GLY A 295 -0.32 -11.50 -0.06
CA GLY A 295 -0.86 -10.28 -0.59
C GLY A 295 0.13 -9.45 -1.37
N PHE A 296 -0.45 -8.53 -2.09
CA PHE A 296 0.24 -7.53 -2.88
C PHE A 296 -0.40 -6.18 -2.65
N SER A 297 0.43 -5.16 -2.52
CA SER A 297 -0.01 -3.77 -2.46
C SER A 297 0.79 -2.97 -3.46
N GLY A 298 0.11 -2.10 -4.19
CA GLY A 298 0.73 -1.21 -5.16
C GLY A 298 0.11 0.18 -5.11
N ARG A 299 0.88 1.20 -5.45
CA ARG A 299 0.35 2.55 -5.59
C ARG A 299 0.81 3.20 -6.89
N ILE A 300 -0.07 4.00 -7.45
CA ILE A 300 0.20 4.92 -8.53
C ILE A 300 0.21 6.31 -7.91
N ASP A 301 1.30 6.99 -8.07
CA ASP A 301 1.59 8.24 -7.40
C ASP A 301 1.66 9.38 -8.43
N TRP A 302 0.64 10.21 -8.43
CA TRP A 302 0.58 11.45 -9.22
C TRP A 302 0.80 12.69 -8.34
N HIS A 303 1.14 12.46 -7.05
CA HIS A 303 1.38 13.56 -6.11
C HIS A 303 2.47 14.49 -6.63
N ARG A 304 2.20 15.77 -6.55
CA ARG A 304 3.16 16.83 -6.88
C ARG A 304 3.45 17.62 -5.62
N ASP A 305 4.70 17.59 -5.20
CA ASP A 305 5.14 18.42 -4.09
C ASP A 305 4.85 19.90 -4.41
N ILE A 306 3.88 20.46 -3.72
CA ILE A 306 3.64 21.91 -3.74
C ILE A 306 4.61 22.51 -2.72
N TYR A 307 5.77 22.93 -3.19
CA TYR A 307 6.69 23.70 -2.34
C TYR A 307 6.04 25.06 -2.07
N GLU A 308 5.48 25.21 -0.89
CA GLU A 308 5.16 26.55 -0.37
C GLU A 308 6.46 27.30 -0.13
N ILE A 309 6.80 28.17 -1.03
CA ILE A 309 7.80 29.20 -0.78
C ILE A 309 7.11 30.17 0.18
N ASP A 310 7.65 30.27 1.39
CA ASP A 310 7.21 31.22 2.40
C ASP A 310 7.54 32.65 1.88
N ILE A 311 6.63 33.20 1.10
CA ILE A 311 6.82 34.46 0.37
C ILE A 311 6.32 35.57 1.27
N LYS A 312 7.28 36.28 1.83
CA LYS A 312 6.98 37.47 2.64
C LYS A 312 6.26 38.59 1.88
N SER A 313 6.43 38.61 0.57
CA SER A 313 5.71 39.57 -0.26
C SER A 313 5.44 39.04 -1.69
N ARG A 314 4.36 39.52 -2.31
CA ARG A 314 3.98 39.18 -3.71
C ARG A 314 5.02 39.65 -4.74
N GLU A 315 5.87 40.59 -4.36
CA GLU A 315 6.94 41.14 -5.21
C GLU A 315 8.16 40.25 -5.23
N GLU A 316 8.57 39.68 -4.09
CA GLU A 316 9.67 38.72 -3.99
C GLU A 316 9.39 37.47 -4.82
N PHE A 317 8.14 37.01 -4.83
CA PHE A 317 7.74 35.87 -5.69
C PHE A 317 7.86 36.17 -7.18
N LYS A 318 7.39 37.37 -7.60
CA LYS A 318 7.52 37.78 -8.98
C LYS A 318 8.99 37.96 -9.40
N ALA A 319 9.85 38.44 -8.50
CA ALA A 319 11.28 38.55 -8.73
C ALA A 319 11.94 37.16 -8.91
N GLN A 320 11.67 36.23 -8.02
CA GLN A 320 12.17 34.85 -8.11
C GLN A 320 11.70 34.11 -9.37
N LEU A 321 10.43 34.28 -9.77
CA LEU A 321 9.92 33.72 -11.03
C LEU A 321 10.65 34.30 -12.26
N LYS A 322 10.96 35.62 -12.23
CA LYS A 322 11.73 36.26 -13.30
C LYS A 322 13.16 35.71 -13.36
N GLU A 323 13.79 35.50 -12.22
CA GLU A 323 15.14 34.94 -12.13
C GLU A 323 15.18 33.51 -12.65
N ARG A 324 14.31 32.64 -12.20
CA ARG A 324 14.19 31.25 -12.71
C ARG A 324 13.95 31.20 -14.21
N LYS A 325 13.12 32.09 -14.77
CA LYS A 325 12.92 32.17 -16.22
C LYS A 325 14.18 32.63 -16.96
N LYS A 326 14.98 33.53 -16.36
CA LYS A 326 16.28 33.94 -16.91
C LYS A 326 17.30 32.79 -16.87
N GLU A 327 17.39 32.10 -15.77
CA GLU A 327 18.28 30.92 -15.62
C GLU A 327 17.91 29.81 -16.62
N GLN A 328 16.63 29.49 -16.75
CA GLN A 328 16.19 28.49 -17.74
C GLN A 328 16.52 28.90 -19.19
N LYS A 329 16.39 30.21 -19.51
CA LYS A 329 16.79 30.72 -20.82
C LYS A 329 18.30 30.63 -21.03
N ASN A 330 19.09 30.94 -19.99
CA ASN A 330 20.54 30.85 -20.04
C ASN A 330 21.02 29.41 -20.16
N ASN A 331 20.45 28.50 -19.39
CA ASN A 331 20.73 27.06 -19.47
C ASN A 331 20.38 26.48 -20.85
N LYS A 332 19.24 26.88 -21.45
CA LYS A 332 18.90 26.51 -22.82
C LYS A 332 19.90 27.06 -23.85
N LYS A 333 20.39 28.31 -23.65
CA LYS A 333 21.43 28.89 -24.53
C LYS A 333 22.75 28.16 -24.39
N LEU A 334 23.19 27.82 -23.16
CA LEU A 334 24.42 27.07 -22.88
C LEU A 334 24.35 25.66 -23.49
N ASN A 335 23.22 24.95 -23.31
CA ASN A 335 23.04 23.63 -23.90
C ASN A 335 23.03 23.66 -25.45
N ARG A 336 22.47 24.72 -26.05
CA ARG A 336 22.54 24.91 -27.50
C ARG A 336 23.98 25.21 -28.00
N LYS A 337 24.76 26.00 -27.23
CA LYS A 337 26.17 26.27 -27.55
C LYS A 337 27.03 25.02 -27.42
N SER A 338 26.86 24.25 -26.36
CA SER A 338 27.59 22.98 -26.16
C SER A 338 27.22 21.94 -27.23
N SER A 339 25.96 21.81 -27.61
CA SER A 339 25.55 20.92 -28.70
C SER A 339 26.10 21.32 -30.05
N LYS A 340 26.19 22.64 -30.34
CA LYS A 340 26.85 23.12 -31.56
C LYS A 340 28.32 22.81 -31.57
N LYS A 341 29.03 23.03 -30.45
CA LYS A 341 30.47 22.72 -30.31
C LYS A 341 30.74 21.23 -30.49
N ILE A 342 29.96 20.36 -29.88
CA ILE A 342 30.05 18.89 -30.03
C ILE A 342 29.83 18.45 -31.51
N ASN A 343 28.93 19.13 -32.22
CA ASN A 343 28.69 18.82 -33.63
C ASN A 343 29.83 19.30 -34.52
N GLN A 344 30.45 20.46 -34.22
CA GLN A 344 31.66 20.95 -34.91
C GLN A 344 32.85 19.99 -34.69
N ASP A 345 33.10 19.58 -33.44
CA ASP A 345 34.16 18.63 -33.13
C ASP A 345 33.97 17.25 -33.83
N LYS A 346 32.73 16.83 -34.00
CA LYS A 346 32.41 15.60 -34.75
C LYS A 346 32.65 15.73 -36.25
N LEU A 347 32.37 16.89 -36.83
CA LEU A 347 32.64 17.20 -38.24
C LEU A 347 34.14 17.23 -38.49
N GLU A 348 34.90 17.98 -37.69
CA GLU A 348 36.34 18.10 -37.77
C GLU A 348 37.06 16.73 -37.65
N LYS A 349 36.63 15.91 -36.68
CA LYS A 349 37.11 14.52 -36.55
C LYS A 349 36.80 13.66 -37.78
N LYS A 350 35.68 13.89 -38.43
CA LYS A 350 35.30 13.16 -39.66
C LYS A 350 36.13 13.58 -40.87
N GLU A 351 36.46 14.88 -40.98
CA GLU A 351 37.33 15.42 -42.03
C GLU A 351 38.79 14.97 -41.83
N ASN A 352 39.30 15.03 -40.60
CA ASN A 352 40.63 14.53 -40.28
C ASN A 352 40.79 13.02 -40.54
N ARG A 353 39.72 12.23 -40.37
CA ARG A 353 39.74 10.80 -40.74
C ARG A 353 39.75 10.59 -42.22
N LYS A 354 39.08 11.45 -43.03
CA LYS A 354 39.07 11.36 -44.47
C LYS A 354 40.47 11.72 -45.05
N SER A 355 41.02 12.85 -44.64
CA SER A 355 42.36 13.29 -45.08
C SER A 355 43.44 12.28 -44.71
N LYS A 356 43.40 11.68 -43.49
CA LYS A 356 44.34 10.61 -43.12
C LYS A 356 44.21 9.34 -43.96
N LYS A 357 43.00 9.00 -44.42
CA LYS A 357 42.79 7.87 -45.33
C LYS A 357 43.30 8.16 -46.72
N GLU A 358 43.15 9.38 -47.22
CA GLU A 358 43.63 9.82 -48.53
C GLU A 358 45.17 9.86 -48.53
N LEU A 359 45.80 10.43 -47.48
CA LEU A 359 47.23 10.40 -47.29
C LEU A 359 47.81 8.98 -47.29
N THR A 360 47.13 8.07 -46.55
CA THR A 360 47.55 6.65 -46.50
C THR A 360 47.45 5.98 -47.86
N LYS A 361 46.45 6.37 -48.67
CA LYS A 361 46.23 5.81 -50.02
C LYS A 361 47.31 6.32 -50.99
N SER A 362 47.65 7.62 -50.93
CA SER A 362 48.71 8.20 -51.75
C SER A 362 50.10 7.63 -51.38
N LEU A 363 50.42 7.47 -50.11
CA LEU A 363 51.63 6.80 -49.66
C LEU A 363 51.75 5.37 -50.14
N ARG A 364 50.67 4.62 -50.18
CA ARG A 364 50.66 3.27 -50.75
C ARG A 364 50.87 3.25 -52.28
N GLN A 365 50.35 4.24 -52.97
CA GLN A 365 50.57 4.38 -54.42
C GLN A 365 52.02 4.73 -54.73
N ASN A 366 52.59 5.72 -54.02
CA ASN A 366 53.98 6.08 -54.18
C ASN A 366 54.94 4.92 -53.86
N LYS A 367 54.65 4.13 -52.81
CA LYS A 367 55.48 2.96 -52.48
C LYS A 367 55.39 1.86 -53.54
N LYS A 368 54.24 1.73 -54.21
CA LYS A 368 54.10 0.80 -55.35
C LYS A 368 54.90 1.31 -56.58
N GLN A 369 54.91 2.63 -56.80
CA GLN A 369 55.65 3.23 -57.92
C GLN A 369 57.16 3.09 -57.69
N LEU A 370 57.68 3.44 -56.50
CA LEU A 370 59.07 3.23 -56.15
C LEU A 370 59.57 1.78 -56.37
N LYS A 371 58.74 0.80 -55.98
CA LYS A 371 59.05 -0.63 -56.21
C LYS A 371 59.06 -0.99 -57.72
N LYS A 372 58.31 -0.30 -58.55
CA LYS A 372 58.35 -0.51 -60.00
C LYS A 372 59.65 0.11 -60.59
N ASP A 373 59.98 1.31 -60.15
CA ASP A 373 61.15 2.03 -60.59
C ASP A 373 62.42 1.31 -60.16
N GLU A 374 62.49 0.77 -58.91
CA GLU A 374 63.62 -0.10 -58.46
C GLU A 374 63.76 -1.37 -59.31
N LYS A 375 62.60 -1.99 -59.73
CA LYS A 375 62.70 -3.15 -60.62
C LYS A 375 63.13 -2.81 -62.03
N GLN A 376 62.82 -1.62 -62.53
CA GLN A 376 63.30 -1.15 -63.81
C GLN A 376 64.80 -0.83 -63.77
N LEU A 377 65.27 -0.14 -62.71
CA LEU A 377 66.70 0.11 -62.47
C LEU A 377 67.55 -1.17 -62.39
N LYS A 378 67.05 -2.16 -61.66
CA LYS A 378 67.71 -3.48 -61.58
C LYS A 378 67.73 -4.23 -62.92
N LYS A 379 66.76 -3.99 -63.82
CA LYS A 379 66.80 -4.54 -65.20
C LYS A 379 67.79 -3.80 -66.13
N MET A 380 67.91 -2.48 -65.93
CA MET A 380 68.92 -1.68 -66.71
C MET A 380 70.34 -1.97 -66.30
N ASN A 381 70.66 -2.23 -65.04
CA ASN A 381 71.98 -2.61 -64.55
C ASN A 381 72.41 -4.07 -64.82
N LYS A 382 71.54 -4.87 -65.47
CA LYS A 382 71.78 -6.25 -65.88
C LYS A 382 72.00 -6.39 -67.41
N ARG A 383 72.00 -5.26 -68.12
CA ARG A 383 72.44 -5.17 -69.51
C ARG A 383 73.82 -4.46 -69.55
#